data_e5816931c5817d52e8f57b01dc7cd631
#
_entry.id   e5816931c5817d52e8f57b01dc7cd631
#
_cell.length_a   1.000
_cell.length_b   1.000
_cell.length_c   1.000
_cell.angle_alpha   90.00
_cell.angle_beta   90.00
_cell.angle_gamma   90.00
#
_symmetry.space_group_name_H-M   'P 1'
#
loop_
_entity.id
_entity.type
_entity.pdbx_description
1 polymer ?
#
loop_
_entity_poly.entity_id
_entity_poly.type
_entity_poly.pdbx_seq_one_letter_code
_entity_poly.pdbx_strand_id
1 'polypeptide(L)'
;VIENVRKQISELGIIYENDFNENVIGKILREGDLEFVPLFSCKIYVFMAKSNPLAKKKLISMEDLMDYPCCTFDQGERNSFYFAEEVLSTYDYKKFIKVNDRATILNLMVGLNGYTLCSGIICQELNGPEYIAIPLDTEETMRIGYIKNKKMHLVGDAMGDLFVHVE
;
A
#
# COMPACT_ATOMS: atom_id res chain seq x y z
N VAL A 1 3.53 8.45 -8.70
CA VAL A 1 4.71 8.64 -7.83
C VAL A 1 5.98 8.64 -8.68
N ILE A 2 6.39 7.52 -9.31
CA ILE A 2 7.67 7.37 -10.04
C ILE A 2 7.89 8.47 -11.09
N GLU A 3 6.87 8.77 -11.90
CA GLU A 3 6.96 9.79 -12.94
C GLU A 3 7.18 11.21 -12.40
N ASN A 4 6.60 11.53 -11.24
CA ASN A 4 6.79 12.84 -10.60
C ASN A 4 8.23 13.02 -10.11
N VAL A 5 8.81 11.95 -9.53
CA VAL A 5 10.22 11.99 -9.10
C VAL A 5 11.16 12.05 -10.31
N ARG A 6 10.86 11.30 -11.38
CA ARG A 6 11.63 11.34 -12.64
C ARG A 6 11.64 12.74 -13.26
N LYS A 7 10.50 13.43 -13.25
CA LYS A 7 10.34 14.80 -13.76
C LYS A 7 10.78 15.89 -12.77
N GLN A 8 11.27 15.49 -11.59
CA GLN A 8 11.67 16.43 -10.53
C GLN A 8 10.53 17.35 -10.05
N ILE A 9 9.27 16.89 -10.20
CA ILE A 9 8.09 17.54 -9.61
C ILE A 9 8.05 17.24 -8.10
N SER A 10 8.50 16.04 -7.73
CA SER A 10 8.70 15.60 -6.35
C SER A 10 10.15 15.20 -6.14
N GLU A 11 10.74 15.57 -5.01
CA GLU A 11 12.11 15.17 -4.64
C GLU A 11 12.18 13.70 -4.27
N LEU A 12 11.15 13.23 -3.56
CA LEU A 12 11.01 11.85 -3.09
C LEU A 12 9.67 11.27 -3.50
N GLY A 13 9.61 9.94 -3.55
CA GLY A 13 8.36 9.22 -3.70
C GLY A 13 8.36 7.96 -2.85
N ILE A 14 7.36 7.78 -2.02
CA ILE A 14 7.20 6.55 -1.24
C ILE A 14 6.55 5.49 -2.11
N ILE A 15 7.17 4.32 -2.15
CA ILE A 15 6.64 3.14 -2.84
C ILE A 15 6.93 1.89 -2.01
N TYR A 16 6.31 0.78 -2.38
CA TYR A 16 6.70 -0.53 -1.88
C TYR A 16 7.19 -1.44 -3.02
N GLU A 17 8.04 -2.39 -2.68
CA GLU A 17 8.44 -3.52 -3.51
C GLU A 17 8.08 -4.83 -2.82
N ASN A 18 7.78 -5.85 -3.62
CA ASN A 18 7.67 -7.24 -3.21
C ASN A 18 8.26 -8.13 -4.31
N ASP A 19 8.30 -9.44 -4.11
CA ASP A 19 8.88 -10.38 -5.07
C ASP A 19 8.18 -10.37 -6.43
N PHE A 20 6.91 -9.96 -6.48
CA PHE A 20 6.13 -9.87 -7.71
C PHE A 20 6.54 -8.64 -8.56
N ASN A 21 6.74 -7.48 -7.94
CA ASN A 21 6.90 -6.21 -8.66
C ASN A 21 8.34 -5.69 -8.73
N GLU A 22 9.28 -6.19 -7.91
CA GLU A 22 10.64 -5.66 -7.79
C GLU A 22 11.40 -5.61 -9.12
N ASN A 23 11.26 -6.64 -9.96
CA ASN A 23 11.96 -6.70 -11.25
C ASN A 23 11.47 -5.61 -12.22
N VAL A 24 10.16 -5.40 -12.28
CA VAL A 24 9.54 -4.40 -13.18
C VAL A 24 9.81 -2.99 -12.65
N ILE A 25 9.59 -2.75 -11.37
CA ILE A 25 9.90 -1.46 -10.74
C ILE A 25 11.38 -1.15 -10.88
N GLY A 26 12.27 -2.09 -10.57
CA GLY A 26 13.72 -1.90 -10.68
C GLY A 26 14.18 -1.58 -12.10
N LYS A 27 13.55 -2.15 -13.15
CA LYS A 27 13.83 -1.78 -14.54
C LYS A 27 13.46 -0.32 -14.82
N ILE A 28 12.25 0.08 -14.43
CA ILE A 28 11.73 1.43 -14.65
C ILE A 28 12.56 2.47 -13.89
N LEU A 29 12.96 2.16 -12.66
CA LEU A 29 13.82 3.05 -11.88
C LEU A 29 15.18 3.24 -12.56
N ARG A 30 15.82 2.16 -13.06
CA ARG A 30 17.07 2.26 -13.79
C ARG A 30 16.95 3.09 -15.07
N GLU A 31 15.89 2.90 -15.86
CA GLU A 31 15.64 3.69 -17.07
C GLU A 31 15.35 5.17 -16.77
N GLY A 32 14.88 5.47 -15.57
CA GLY A 32 14.58 6.83 -15.10
C GLY A 32 15.70 7.52 -14.32
N ASP A 33 16.92 6.92 -14.22
CA ASP A 33 17.99 7.40 -13.34
C ASP A 33 17.56 7.56 -11.86
N LEU A 34 16.62 6.71 -11.42
CA LEU A 34 16.12 6.67 -10.06
C LEU A 34 16.75 5.52 -9.28
N GLU A 35 16.75 5.63 -7.95
CA GLU A 35 17.11 4.55 -7.04
C GLU A 35 16.02 4.37 -5.99
N PHE A 36 15.83 3.12 -5.57
CA PHE A 36 14.99 2.76 -4.43
C PHE A 36 15.87 2.59 -3.19
N VAL A 37 15.49 3.23 -2.11
CA VAL A 37 16.14 3.09 -0.81
C VAL A 37 15.14 2.45 0.15
N PRO A 38 15.36 1.19 0.55
CA PRO A 38 14.46 0.50 1.48
C PRO A 38 14.56 1.13 2.86
N LEU A 39 13.42 1.26 3.54
CA LEU A 39 13.30 1.73 4.92
C LEU A 39 13.06 0.55 5.87
N PHE A 40 12.05 -0.26 5.59
CA PHE A 40 11.72 -1.44 6.39
C PHE A 40 10.91 -2.46 5.58
N SER A 41 10.85 -3.67 6.13
CA SER A 41 9.97 -4.72 5.62
C SER A 41 8.84 -4.97 6.60
N CYS A 42 7.65 -5.24 6.10
CA CYS A 42 6.47 -5.56 6.89
C CYS A 42 5.67 -6.71 6.28
N LYS A 43 4.85 -7.34 7.12
CA LYS A 43 3.83 -8.31 6.69
C LYS A 43 2.64 -7.58 6.05
N ILE A 44 1.80 -8.35 5.37
CA ILE A 44 0.54 -7.86 4.83
C ILE A 44 -0.54 -7.96 5.89
N TYR A 45 -1.37 -6.95 5.98
CA TYR A 45 -2.51 -6.86 6.88
C TYR A 45 -3.79 -6.60 6.11
N VAL A 46 -4.88 -7.07 6.66
CA VAL A 46 -6.24 -6.78 6.19
C VAL A 46 -6.79 -5.61 7.00
N PHE A 47 -7.03 -4.49 6.35
CA PHE A 47 -7.60 -3.29 6.95
C PHE A 47 -9.10 -3.27 6.71
N MET A 48 -9.87 -3.13 7.77
CA MET A 48 -11.34 -3.18 7.75
C MET A 48 -11.95 -2.41 8.91
N ALA A 49 -13.28 -2.19 8.86
CA ALA A 49 -14.01 -1.67 10.00
C ALA A 49 -14.08 -2.72 11.13
N LYS A 50 -14.04 -2.28 12.38
CA LYS A 50 -14.21 -3.14 13.57
C LYS A 50 -15.58 -3.83 13.63
N SER A 51 -16.58 -3.30 12.92
CA SER A 51 -17.89 -3.92 12.76
C SER A 51 -17.91 -5.13 11.83
N ASN A 52 -16.86 -5.32 11.02
CA ASN A 52 -16.73 -6.50 10.14
C ASN A 52 -16.70 -7.77 10.99
N PRO A 53 -17.43 -8.84 10.63
CA PRO A 53 -17.43 -10.12 11.38
C PRO A 53 -16.04 -10.72 11.58
N LEU A 54 -15.12 -10.51 10.63
CA LEU A 54 -13.73 -10.98 10.68
C LEU A 54 -12.85 -10.20 11.67
N ALA A 55 -13.27 -9.03 12.12
CA ALA A 55 -12.49 -8.18 13.03
C ALA A 55 -12.17 -8.83 14.40
N LYS A 56 -12.84 -9.93 14.74
CA LYS A 56 -12.60 -10.71 15.98
C LYS A 56 -11.47 -11.74 15.82
N LYS A 57 -11.01 -12.00 14.60
CA LYS A 57 -9.93 -12.94 14.34
C LYS A 57 -8.58 -12.31 14.68
N LYS A 58 -7.61 -13.15 15.00
CA LYS A 58 -6.20 -12.74 15.22
C LYS A 58 -5.35 -12.88 13.96
N LEU A 59 -5.80 -13.71 13.02
CA LEU A 59 -5.18 -13.99 11.74
C LEU A 59 -6.29 -14.26 10.73
N ILE A 60 -6.17 -13.74 9.52
CA ILE A 60 -7.16 -13.85 8.45
C ILE A 60 -6.52 -14.58 7.27
N SER A 61 -7.19 -15.60 6.73
CA SER A 61 -6.79 -16.26 5.50
C SER A 61 -7.46 -15.63 4.28
N MET A 62 -6.95 -15.90 3.07
CA MET A 62 -7.59 -15.46 1.83
C MET A 62 -8.99 -16.08 1.64
N GLU A 63 -9.19 -17.31 2.14
CA GLU A 63 -10.49 -17.98 2.12
C GLU A 63 -11.53 -17.24 2.96
N ASP A 64 -11.14 -16.70 4.11
CA ASP A 64 -12.04 -15.91 4.95
C ASP A 64 -12.55 -14.67 4.22
N LEU A 65 -11.74 -14.10 3.32
CA LEU A 65 -12.03 -12.87 2.60
C LEU A 65 -12.93 -13.05 1.38
N MET A 66 -13.15 -14.30 0.92
CA MET A 66 -13.84 -14.58 -0.35
C MET A 66 -15.28 -14.03 -0.42
N ASP A 67 -15.95 -13.89 0.72
CA ASP A 67 -17.33 -13.40 0.76
C ASP A 67 -17.44 -11.87 0.92
N TYR A 68 -16.32 -11.19 1.14
CA TYR A 68 -16.23 -9.75 1.37
C TYR A 68 -15.62 -9.03 0.16
N PRO A 69 -16.07 -7.81 -0.18
CA PRO A 69 -15.48 -7.08 -1.29
C PRO A 69 -14.12 -6.48 -0.92
N CYS A 70 -13.12 -6.77 -1.76
CA CYS A 70 -11.84 -6.08 -1.72
C CYS A 70 -12.00 -4.68 -2.33
N CYS A 71 -11.68 -3.64 -1.58
CA CYS A 71 -11.70 -2.25 -2.04
C CYS A 71 -10.29 -1.84 -2.47
N THR A 72 -10.14 -1.40 -3.72
CA THR A 72 -8.87 -1.02 -4.32
C THR A 72 -8.96 0.36 -4.95
N PHE A 73 -7.81 1.04 -5.08
CA PHE A 73 -7.75 2.31 -5.79
C PHE A 73 -7.73 2.12 -7.31
N ASP A 74 -8.47 2.96 -8.01
CA ASP A 74 -8.38 3.05 -9.46
C ASP A 74 -7.11 3.79 -9.85
N GLN A 75 -6.20 3.09 -10.54
CA GLN A 75 -4.93 3.63 -11.01
C GLN A 75 -5.06 4.41 -12.33
N GLY A 76 -6.29 4.59 -12.87
CA GLY A 76 -6.55 5.26 -14.14
C GLY A 76 -6.00 4.50 -15.35
N GLU A 77 -5.69 5.22 -16.42
CA GLU A 77 -5.26 4.64 -17.72
C GLU A 77 -3.92 3.88 -17.66
N ARG A 78 -3.09 4.11 -16.62
CA ARG A 78 -1.82 3.41 -16.39
C ARG A 78 -1.98 2.22 -15.47
N ASN A 79 -3.06 1.52 -15.58
CA ASN A 79 -3.49 0.42 -14.71
C ASN A 79 -2.63 -0.85 -14.92
N SER A 80 -1.37 -0.79 -14.54
CA SER A 80 -0.51 -1.97 -14.47
C SER A 80 -0.56 -2.54 -13.05
N PHE A 81 -0.81 -3.84 -12.92
CA PHE A 81 -0.80 -4.56 -11.64
C PHE A 81 0.49 -4.38 -10.83
N TYR A 82 1.60 -4.09 -11.53
CA TYR A 82 2.89 -3.82 -10.87
C TYR A 82 2.96 -2.50 -10.10
N PHE A 83 2.01 -1.58 -10.35
CA PHE A 83 1.93 -0.27 -9.70
C PHE A 83 0.72 -0.12 -8.79
N ALA A 84 -0.02 -1.20 -8.56
CA ALA A 84 -1.15 -1.16 -7.64
C ALA A 84 -0.68 -0.73 -6.24
N GLU A 85 -1.46 0.10 -5.56
CA GLU A 85 -1.18 0.46 -4.17
C GLU A 85 -1.32 -0.73 -3.24
N GLU A 86 -2.24 -1.63 -3.58
CA GLU A 86 -2.54 -2.82 -2.80
C GLU A 86 -1.66 -4.00 -3.26
N VAL A 87 -1.12 -4.71 -2.29
CA VAL A 87 -0.45 -5.99 -2.51
C VAL A 87 -1.47 -7.04 -2.96
N LEU A 88 -0.97 -8.12 -3.57
CA LEU A 88 -1.81 -9.20 -4.09
C LEU A 88 -2.83 -8.73 -5.14
N SER A 89 -2.53 -7.66 -5.88
CA SER A 89 -3.41 -7.08 -6.90
C SER A 89 -3.75 -8.06 -8.05
N THR A 90 -2.97 -9.13 -8.22
CA THR A 90 -3.19 -10.19 -9.20
C THR A 90 -4.01 -11.36 -8.68
N TYR A 91 -4.38 -11.35 -7.39
CA TYR A 91 -5.24 -12.39 -6.84
C TYR A 91 -6.64 -12.33 -7.48
N ASP A 92 -7.24 -13.49 -7.74
CA ASP A 92 -8.59 -13.58 -8.32
C ASP A 92 -9.67 -13.37 -7.25
N TYR A 93 -9.94 -12.08 -6.96
CA TYR A 93 -10.97 -11.71 -6.00
C TYR A 93 -12.37 -11.97 -6.56
N LYS A 94 -13.18 -12.74 -5.87
CA LYS A 94 -14.59 -12.96 -6.23
C LYS A 94 -15.41 -11.66 -6.26
N LYS A 95 -15.07 -10.73 -5.36
CA LYS A 95 -15.73 -9.43 -5.24
C LYS A 95 -14.66 -8.37 -5.07
N PHE A 96 -14.65 -7.38 -5.94
CA PHE A 96 -13.81 -6.21 -5.74
C PHE A 96 -14.52 -4.93 -6.18
N ILE A 97 -14.15 -3.82 -5.59
CA ILE A 97 -14.70 -2.50 -5.89
C ILE A 97 -13.53 -1.55 -6.08
N LYS A 98 -13.47 -0.90 -7.25
CA LYS A 98 -12.50 0.15 -7.52
C LYS A 98 -13.09 1.50 -7.13
N VAL A 99 -12.32 2.31 -6.46
CA VAL A 99 -12.68 3.67 -6.04
C VAL A 99 -11.53 4.63 -6.33
N ASN A 100 -11.83 5.90 -6.38
CA ASN A 100 -10.84 6.94 -6.68
C ASN A 100 -10.53 7.86 -5.48
N ASP A 101 -11.11 7.60 -4.31
CA ASP A 101 -10.85 8.36 -3.10
C ASP A 101 -10.91 7.49 -1.84
N ARG A 102 -10.18 7.93 -0.79
CA ARG A 102 -10.04 7.21 0.47
C ARG A 102 -11.34 7.22 1.29
N ALA A 103 -12.09 8.30 1.29
CA ALA A 103 -13.30 8.41 2.10
C ALA A 103 -14.36 7.40 1.63
N THR A 104 -14.45 7.17 0.33
CA THR A 104 -15.32 6.14 -0.24
C THR A 104 -14.90 4.75 0.21
N ILE A 105 -13.60 4.41 0.25
CA ILE A 105 -13.13 3.11 0.78
C ILE A 105 -13.61 2.93 2.22
N LEU A 106 -13.41 3.92 3.09
CA LEU A 106 -13.80 3.84 4.49
C LEU A 106 -15.31 3.62 4.66
N ASN A 107 -16.14 4.31 3.86
CA ASN A 107 -17.59 4.12 3.85
C ASN A 107 -18.00 2.71 3.38
N LEU A 108 -17.32 2.18 2.35
CA LEU A 108 -17.59 0.83 1.86
C LEU A 108 -17.18 -0.25 2.86
N MET A 109 -16.09 -0.02 3.62
CA MET A 109 -15.69 -0.92 4.72
C MET A 109 -16.80 -1.04 5.77
N VAL A 110 -17.46 0.06 6.10
CA VAL A 110 -18.58 0.04 7.05
C VAL A 110 -19.86 -0.50 6.42
N GLY A 111 -20.23 0.02 5.23
CA GLY A 111 -21.52 -0.26 4.61
C GLY A 111 -21.65 -1.65 3.98
N LEU A 112 -20.54 -2.22 3.49
CA LEU A 112 -20.51 -3.50 2.78
C LEU A 112 -19.61 -4.56 3.44
N ASN A 113 -19.08 -4.29 4.63
CA ASN A 113 -18.04 -5.10 5.25
C ASN A 113 -16.81 -5.29 4.33
N GLY A 114 -16.48 -4.28 3.52
CA GLY A 114 -15.33 -4.31 2.64
C GLY A 114 -14.01 -4.29 3.41
N TYR A 115 -12.93 -4.60 2.71
CA TYR A 115 -11.58 -4.55 3.24
C TYR A 115 -10.60 -4.05 2.18
N THR A 116 -9.41 -3.67 2.60
CA THR A 116 -8.24 -3.48 1.72
C THR A 116 -7.01 -4.13 2.34
N LEU A 117 -5.98 -4.37 1.54
CA LEU A 117 -4.71 -4.90 2.01
C LEU A 117 -3.72 -3.76 2.22
N CYS A 118 -2.95 -3.81 3.31
CA CYS A 118 -2.03 -2.73 3.68
C CYS A 118 -0.81 -3.26 4.46
N SER A 119 0.09 -2.36 4.81
CA SER A 119 1.29 -2.63 5.62
C SER A 119 1.02 -2.88 7.10
N GLY A 120 -0.21 -2.66 7.57
CA GLY A 120 -0.54 -2.69 9.00
C GLY A 120 -0.15 -1.43 9.78
N ILE A 121 0.60 -0.52 9.18
CA ILE A 121 0.95 0.78 9.78
C ILE A 121 -0.23 1.72 9.59
N ILE A 122 -1.01 1.88 10.64
CA ILE A 122 -2.26 2.65 10.62
C ILE A 122 -2.17 3.79 11.64
N CYS A 123 -2.21 5.02 11.15
CA CYS A 123 -2.37 6.19 11.99
C CYS A 123 -3.83 6.29 12.44
N GLN A 124 -4.10 6.05 13.72
CA GLN A 124 -5.47 6.09 14.26
C GLN A 124 -6.07 7.49 14.24
N GLU A 125 -5.24 8.52 14.42
CA GLU A 125 -5.70 9.92 14.36
C GLU A 125 -6.27 10.28 12.98
N LEU A 126 -5.72 9.69 11.91
CA LEU A 126 -6.16 9.97 10.53
C LEU A 126 -7.28 9.06 10.05
N ASN A 127 -7.35 7.82 10.55
CA ASN A 127 -8.33 6.84 10.09
C ASN A 127 -9.54 6.71 11.03
N GLY A 128 -9.40 7.16 12.27
CA GLY A 128 -10.39 6.99 13.32
C GLY A 128 -10.28 5.65 14.05
N PRO A 129 -10.86 5.56 15.25
CA PRO A 129 -10.77 4.37 16.11
C PRO A 129 -11.64 3.20 15.63
N GLU A 130 -12.50 3.42 14.63
CA GLU A 130 -13.48 2.44 14.12
C GLU A 130 -12.88 1.38 13.19
N TYR A 131 -11.59 1.50 12.87
CA TYR A 131 -10.91 0.60 11.94
C TYR A 131 -9.83 -0.22 12.65
N ILE A 132 -9.48 -1.36 12.05
CA ILE A 132 -8.47 -2.28 12.55
C ILE A 132 -7.69 -2.90 11.39
N ALA A 133 -6.42 -3.18 11.60
CA ALA A 133 -5.60 -4.00 10.71
C ALA A 133 -5.29 -5.34 11.41
N ILE A 134 -5.56 -6.44 10.73
CA ILE A 134 -5.33 -7.80 11.22
C ILE A 134 -4.37 -8.50 10.27
N PRO A 135 -3.35 -9.22 10.76
CA PRO A 135 -2.41 -9.92 9.91
C PRO A 135 -3.11 -10.87 8.92
N LEU A 136 -2.65 -10.86 7.67
CA LEU A 136 -3.02 -11.85 6.66
C LEU A 136 -2.11 -13.07 6.79
N ASP A 137 -2.68 -14.26 6.68
CA ASP A 137 -1.95 -15.54 6.65
C ASP A 137 -1.31 -15.74 5.27
N THR A 138 -0.12 -15.19 5.12
CA THR A 138 0.67 -15.26 3.89
C THR A 138 2.16 -15.14 4.21
N GLU A 139 2.98 -15.79 3.39
CA GLU A 139 4.44 -15.62 3.44
C GLU A 139 4.91 -14.36 2.70
N GLU A 140 4.04 -13.71 1.93
CA GLU A 140 4.41 -12.50 1.22
C GLU A 140 4.69 -11.34 2.17
N THR A 141 5.67 -10.53 1.79
CA THR A 141 6.08 -9.34 2.53
C THR A 141 6.17 -8.13 1.61
N MET A 142 6.10 -6.95 2.20
CA MET A 142 6.32 -5.67 1.53
C MET A 142 7.62 -5.06 2.03
N ARG A 143 8.47 -4.58 1.11
CA ARG A 143 9.58 -3.66 1.42
C ARG A 143 9.13 -2.24 1.12
N ILE A 144 8.89 -1.46 2.13
CA ILE A 144 8.54 -0.04 2.01
C ILE A 144 9.82 0.78 1.97
N GLY A 145 9.87 1.73 1.06
CA GLY A 145 11.01 2.60 0.89
C GLY A 145 10.65 3.86 0.12
N TYR A 146 11.66 4.63 -0.19
CA TYR A 146 11.49 5.81 -1.03
C TYR A 146 12.35 5.70 -2.29
N ILE A 147 11.89 6.38 -3.33
CA ILE A 147 12.65 6.58 -4.55
C ILE A 147 13.12 8.03 -4.64
N LYS A 148 14.33 8.22 -5.16
CA LYS A 148 14.91 9.52 -5.46
C LYS A 148 15.71 9.50 -6.76
N ASN A 149 16.02 10.65 -7.31
CA ASN A 149 16.95 10.74 -8.42
C ASN A 149 18.39 10.48 -7.94
N LYS A 150 19.14 9.63 -8.62
CA LYS A 150 20.53 9.25 -8.26
C LYS A 150 21.49 10.42 -8.17
N LYS A 151 21.24 11.47 -8.98
CA LYS A 151 22.08 12.67 -9.04
C LYS A 151 21.70 13.73 -8.02
N MET A 152 20.58 13.53 -7.30
CA MET A 152 20.06 14.49 -6.34
C MET A 152 20.64 14.21 -4.96
N HIS A 153 21.40 15.15 -4.41
CA HIS A 153 21.74 15.14 -3.00
C HIS A 153 20.54 15.72 -2.25
N LEU A 154 19.93 14.92 -1.38
CA LEU A 154 18.87 15.40 -0.50
C LEU A 154 19.46 16.49 0.39
N VAL A 155 18.94 17.70 0.29
CA VAL A 155 19.38 18.83 1.11
C VAL A 155 18.64 18.73 2.45
N GLY A 156 19.37 18.34 3.50
CA GLY A 156 19.00 18.59 4.90
C GLY A 156 17.75 17.84 5.41
N ASP A 157 16.83 18.56 5.97
CA ASP A 157 15.78 18.13 6.91
C ASP A 157 14.69 17.17 6.41
N ALA A 158 14.49 17.00 5.10
CA ALA A 158 13.44 16.12 4.55
C ALA A 158 13.57 14.64 4.99
N MET A 159 14.78 14.20 5.34
CA MET A 159 15.02 12.85 5.88
C MET A 159 14.71 12.76 7.38
N GLY A 160 14.97 13.83 8.15
CA GLY A 160 14.69 13.87 9.59
C GLY A 160 13.20 13.69 9.88
N ASP A 161 12.35 14.43 9.19
CA ASP A 161 10.91 14.39 9.38
C ASP A 161 10.26 13.06 8.93
N LEU A 162 10.85 12.37 7.94
CA LEU A 162 10.34 11.07 7.48
C LEU A 162 10.57 9.96 8.51
N PHE A 163 11.64 10.06 9.32
CA PHE A 163 12.01 9.03 10.30
C PHE A 163 11.34 9.22 11.67
N VAL A 164 10.84 10.41 11.99
CA VAL A 164 10.26 10.72 13.32
C VAL A 164 8.90 10.07 13.56
N HIS A 165 8.25 9.52 12.54
CA HIS A 165 6.88 8.97 12.65
C HIS A 165 6.78 7.46 12.39
N VAL A 166 7.87 6.71 12.41
CA VAL A 166 7.89 5.26 12.13
C VAL A 166 8.24 4.41 13.38
N GLU A 167 8.37 5.02 14.56
CA GLU A 167 8.49 4.31 15.84
C GLU A 167 7.15 3.89 16.43
#